data_f77ecec6a2c3503aaac32eda74dff611
#
_entry.id   f77ecec6a2c3503aaac32eda74dff611
#
_cell.length_a   1.000
_cell.length_b   1.000
_cell.length_c   1.000
_cell.angle_alpha   90.00
_cell.angle_beta   90.00
_cell.angle_gamma   90.00
#
_symmetry.space_group_name_H-M   'P 1'
#
loop_
_entity.id
_entity.type
_entity.pdbx_description
1 polymer ?
#
loop_
_entity_poly.entity_id
_entity_poly.type
_entity_poly.pdbx_seq_one_letter_code
_entity_poly.pdbx_strand_id
1 'polypeptide(L)'
;PEPEYEFDVTKPDGIGKASVYCKSIEHVTDQRKRRNSIARAAGFPPPIIKAPEDQLILESLFSTQKVVNPPIGTSPKEKLHDVIHAKINGPKAMNDAAFKSGTVLIEDGKAYFKFDKFYDKLRAKNWKHSEDKTGVMMSNNYKECGLEFIEQKRFPTKEKGKYNTPTKNVVSISTEGFEEIKINHTILKHKTDIM
;
A
#
# COMPACT_ATOMS: atom_id res chain seq x y z
N PRO A 1 0.57 8.00 -2.89
CA PRO A 1 1.88 7.47 -3.28
C PRO A 1 2.46 8.40 -4.33
N GLU A 2 3.73 8.78 -4.14
CA GLU A 2 4.45 9.49 -5.19
C GLU A 2 4.52 8.57 -6.41
N PRO A 3 4.28 9.09 -7.63
CA PRO A 3 4.38 8.28 -8.82
C PRO A 3 5.80 7.72 -8.97
N GLU A 4 5.91 6.45 -9.29
CA GLU A 4 7.17 5.82 -9.69
C GLU A 4 7.30 5.98 -11.22
N TYR A 5 8.51 6.23 -11.68
CA TYR A 5 8.81 6.46 -13.10
C TYR A 5 9.65 5.32 -13.63
N GLU A 6 9.28 4.82 -14.80
CA GLU A 6 10.04 3.81 -15.54
C GLU A 6 10.30 4.32 -16.96
N PHE A 7 11.51 4.14 -17.46
CA PHE A 7 11.86 4.42 -18.84
C PHE A 7 12.91 3.44 -19.35
N ASP A 8 12.89 3.17 -20.64
CA ASP A 8 13.84 2.27 -21.28
C ASP A 8 15.05 3.01 -21.80
N VAL A 9 16.22 2.42 -21.64
CA VAL A 9 17.49 2.90 -22.19
C VAL A 9 18.08 1.83 -23.09
N THR A 10 18.43 2.21 -24.31
CA THR A 10 19.18 1.33 -25.22
C THR A 10 20.62 1.25 -24.77
N LYS A 11 21.16 0.05 -24.65
CA LYS A 11 22.56 -0.16 -24.30
C LYS A 11 23.51 0.30 -25.41
N PRO A 12 24.78 0.62 -25.09
CA PRO A 12 25.76 1.11 -26.08
C PRO A 12 26.01 0.14 -27.25
N ASP A 13 25.78 -1.15 -27.05
CA ASP A 13 25.86 -2.17 -28.08
C ASP A 13 24.73 -2.10 -29.13
N GLY A 14 23.69 -1.29 -28.87
CA GLY A 14 22.52 -1.13 -29.71
C GLY A 14 21.55 -2.31 -29.73
N ILE A 15 21.89 -3.40 -29.02
CA ILE A 15 21.15 -4.69 -29.11
C ILE A 15 20.21 -4.87 -27.91
N GLY A 16 20.55 -4.32 -26.76
CA GLY A 16 19.78 -4.49 -25.53
C GLY A 16 19.09 -3.23 -25.06
N LYS A 17 17.94 -3.41 -24.41
CA LYS A 17 17.26 -2.37 -23.61
C LYS A 17 17.37 -2.71 -22.13
N ALA A 18 17.41 -1.68 -21.29
CA ALA A 18 17.34 -1.80 -19.85
C ALA A 18 16.24 -0.88 -19.32
N SER A 19 15.32 -1.41 -18.52
CA SER A 19 14.30 -0.60 -17.85
C SER A 19 14.89 0.04 -16.59
N VAL A 20 14.75 1.34 -16.48
CA VAL A 20 15.29 2.17 -15.41
C VAL A 20 14.15 2.66 -14.52
N TYR A 21 14.24 2.32 -13.24
CA TYR A 21 13.26 2.72 -12.24
C TYR A 21 13.75 3.93 -11.44
N CYS A 22 12.91 4.96 -11.40
CA CYS A 22 13.11 6.16 -10.61
C CYS A 22 11.99 6.34 -9.59
N LYS A 23 12.35 6.49 -8.31
CA LYS A 23 11.39 6.56 -7.19
C LYS A 23 10.62 7.87 -7.08
N SER A 24 11.04 8.91 -7.77
CA SER A 24 10.41 10.22 -7.74
C SER A 24 10.76 11.00 -9.01
N ILE A 25 9.99 12.06 -9.27
CA ILE A 25 10.27 13.00 -10.38
C ILE A 25 11.67 13.59 -10.26
N GLU A 26 12.16 13.85 -9.06
CA GLU A 26 13.50 14.39 -8.83
C GLU A 26 14.60 13.44 -9.32
N HIS A 27 14.40 12.11 -9.22
CA HIS A 27 15.33 11.12 -9.77
C HIS A 27 15.36 11.11 -11.30
N VAL A 28 14.29 11.58 -11.95
CA VAL A 28 14.22 11.72 -13.41
C VAL A 28 14.83 13.03 -13.84
N THR A 29 14.52 14.14 -13.18
CA THR A 29 14.93 15.49 -13.57
C THR A 29 16.38 15.83 -13.20
N ASP A 30 16.88 15.31 -12.08
CA ASP A 30 18.29 15.47 -11.70
C ASP A 30 19.18 14.56 -12.54
N GLN A 31 20.03 15.14 -13.38
CA GLN A 31 20.91 14.40 -14.28
C GLN A 31 21.81 13.40 -13.54
N ARG A 32 22.35 13.76 -12.37
CA ARG A 32 23.23 12.89 -11.58
C ARG A 32 22.47 11.69 -11.04
N LYS A 33 21.28 11.91 -10.49
CA LYS A 33 20.42 10.84 -9.95
C LYS A 33 19.94 9.92 -11.07
N ARG A 34 19.51 10.48 -12.20
CA ARG A 34 19.11 9.73 -13.40
C ARG A 34 20.25 8.86 -13.94
N ARG A 35 21.46 9.41 -14.08
CA ARG A 35 22.66 8.65 -14.50
C ARG A 35 22.98 7.49 -13.57
N ASN A 36 22.88 7.69 -12.26
CA ASN A 36 23.10 6.63 -11.28
C ASN A 36 22.05 5.51 -11.41
N SER A 37 20.79 5.87 -11.68
CA SER A 37 19.73 4.89 -11.93
C SER A 37 19.99 4.09 -13.21
N ILE A 38 20.42 4.77 -14.29
CA ILE A 38 20.81 4.10 -15.54
C ILE A 38 21.99 3.18 -15.33
N ALA A 39 23.03 3.63 -14.63
CA ALA A 39 24.22 2.82 -14.36
C ALA A 39 23.89 1.53 -13.61
N ARG A 40 22.96 1.59 -12.64
CA ARG A 40 22.52 0.41 -11.89
C ARG A 40 21.70 -0.56 -12.74
N ALA A 41 20.84 -0.04 -13.62
CA ALA A 41 19.94 -0.87 -14.42
C ALA A 41 20.63 -1.45 -15.67
N ALA A 42 21.41 -0.63 -16.36
CA ALA A 42 22.02 -0.98 -17.66
C ALA A 42 23.48 -1.46 -17.56
N GLY A 43 24.11 -1.30 -16.39
CA GLY A 43 25.51 -1.70 -16.18
C GLY A 43 26.55 -0.73 -16.75
N PHE A 44 26.15 0.45 -17.23
CA PHE A 44 27.09 1.48 -17.72
C PHE A 44 26.64 2.87 -17.26
N PRO A 45 27.57 3.76 -16.87
CA PRO A 45 27.25 5.15 -16.59
C PRO A 45 27.18 5.95 -17.91
N PRO A 46 26.03 6.57 -18.26
CA PRO A 46 25.97 7.44 -19.42
C PRO A 46 26.88 8.68 -19.23
N PRO A 47 27.35 9.31 -20.32
CA PRO A 47 28.18 10.51 -20.24
C PRO A 47 27.45 11.65 -19.52
N ILE A 48 28.21 12.60 -19.00
CA ILE A 48 27.66 13.88 -18.56
C ILE A 48 27.43 14.73 -19.83
N ILE A 49 26.21 15.21 -19.97
CA ILE A 49 25.81 16.04 -21.11
C ILE A 49 25.56 17.48 -20.67
N LYS A 50 25.59 18.42 -21.61
CA LYS A 50 25.33 19.84 -21.33
C LYS A 50 23.85 20.08 -21.03
N ALA A 51 23.56 21.13 -20.27
CA ALA A 51 22.20 21.45 -19.88
C ALA A 51 21.17 21.53 -21.03
N PRO A 52 21.47 22.14 -22.20
CA PRO A 52 20.51 22.14 -23.31
C PRO A 52 20.18 20.74 -23.85
N GLU A 53 21.18 19.87 -23.95
CA GLU A 53 21.00 18.49 -24.42
C GLU A 53 20.21 17.66 -23.37
N ASP A 54 20.48 17.90 -22.11
CA ASP A 54 19.75 17.24 -21.00
C ASP A 54 18.28 17.65 -21.00
N GLN A 55 17.98 18.93 -21.29
CA GLN A 55 16.62 19.43 -21.41
C GLN A 55 15.83 18.72 -22.53
N LEU A 56 16.45 18.50 -23.70
CA LEU A 56 15.85 17.80 -24.82
C LEU A 56 15.50 16.32 -24.43
N ILE A 57 16.39 15.67 -23.68
CA ILE A 57 16.12 14.31 -23.18
C ILE A 57 14.92 14.33 -22.24
N LEU A 58 14.84 15.29 -21.32
CA LEU A 58 13.71 15.41 -20.40
C LEU A 58 12.40 15.67 -21.15
N GLU A 59 12.39 16.58 -22.12
CA GLU A 59 11.24 16.85 -22.96
C GLU A 59 10.78 15.60 -23.71
N SER A 60 11.71 14.81 -24.27
CA SER A 60 11.39 13.53 -24.91
C SER A 60 10.81 12.51 -23.93
N LEU A 61 11.38 12.36 -22.73
CA LEU A 61 10.87 11.45 -21.71
C LEU A 61 9.45 11.82 -21.27
N PHE A 62 9.19 13.12 -21.05
CA PHE A 62 7.86 13.55 -20.62
C PHE A 62 6.83 13.57 -21.73
N SER A 63 7.22 13.87 -23.00
CA SER A 63 6.31 13.82 -24.15
C SER A 63 5.85 12.40 -24.49
N THR A 64 6.65 11.40 -24.18
CA THR A 64 6.34 9.98 -24.40
C THR A 64 5.77 9.29 -23.17
N GLN A 65 5.56 10.02 -22.07
CA GLN A 65 5.07 9.48 -20.82
C GLN A 65 3.70 8.83 -20.99
N LYS A 66 3.61 7.58 -20.58
CA LYS A 66 2.33 6.87 -20.40
C LYS A 66 2.11 6.65 -18.91
N VAL A 67 0.92 7.03 -18.43
CA VAL A 67 0.52 6.68 -17.08
C VAL A 67 0.22 5.19 -17.06
N VAL A 68 1.10 4.41 -16.47
CA VAL A 68 0.89 2.97 -16.27
C VAL A 68 0.40 2.78 -14.83
N ASN A 69 -0.79 2.23 -14.67
CA ASN A 69 -1.22 1.81 -13.36
C ASN A 69 -0.29 0.70 -12.86
N PRO A 70 0.23 0.79 -11.62
CA PRO A 70 1.07 -0.27 -11.09
C PRO A 70 0.30 -1.60 -11.13
N PRO A 71 1.00 -2.73 -11.31
CA PRO A 71 0.36 -4.04 -11.29
C PRO A 71 -0.49 -4.21 -10.03
N ILE A 72 -1.67 -4.82 -10.20
CA ILE A 72 -2.62 -5.05 -9.11
C ILE A 72 -1.90 -5.76 -7.93
N GLY A 73 -2.09 -5.27 -6.71
CA GLY A 73 -1.48 -5.83 -5.50
C GLY A 73 -0.07 -5.31 -5.17
N THR A 74 0.47 -4.35 -5.93
CA THR A 74 1.82 -3.81 -5.68
C THR A 74 1.82 -2.54 -4.84
N SER A 75 0.73 -1.75 -4.87
CA SER A 75 0.65 -0.52 -4.07
C SER A 75 0.54 -0.82 -2.57
N PRO A 76 1.13 0.01 -1.71
CA PRO A 76 0.95 -0.12 -0.27
C PRO A 76 -0.53 -0.10 0.15
N LYS A 77 -1.37 0.68 -0.53
CA LYS A 77 -2.81 0.75 -0.27
C LYS A 77 -3.50 -0.57 -0.56
N GLU A 78 -3.20 -1.21 -1.70
CA GLU A 78 -3.78 -2.51 -2.06
C GLU A 78 -3.33 -3.61 -1.10
N LYS A 79 -2.05 -3.65 -0.72
CA LYS A 79 -1.56 -4.60 0.28
C LYS A 79 -2.25 -4.44 1.63
N LEU A 80 -2.48 -3.20 2.08
CA LEU A 80 -3.26 -2.93 3.29
C LEU A 80 -4.69 -3.43 3.13
N HIS A 81 -5.32 -3.12 1.99
CA HIS A 81 -6.69 -3.54 1.70
C HIS A 81 -6.83 -5.06 1.74
N ASP A 82 -5.95 -5.78 1.06
CA ASP A 82 -5.95 -7.25 1.03
C ASP A 82 -5.81 -7.87 2.42
N VAL A 83 -4.92 -7.30 3.25
CA VAL A 83 -4.72 -7.83 4.62
C VAL A 83 -5.91 -7.49 5.52
N ILE A 84 -6.52 -6.31 5.41
CA ILE A 84 -7.74 -5.96 6.13
C ILE A 84 -8.89 -6.86 5.67
N HIS A 85 -9.07 -7.03 4.37
CA HIS A 85 -10.10 -7.90 3.79
C HIS A 85 -9.96 -9.35 4.27
N ALA A 86 -8.77 -9.92 4.18
CA ALA A 86 -8.48 -11.25 4.70
C ALA A 86 -8.70 -11.37 6.21
N LYS A 87 -8.53 -10.27 6.94
CA LYS A 87 -8.78 -10.20 8.38
C LYS A 87 -10.28 -10.20 8.68
N ILE A 88 -11.05 -9.34 7.99
CA ILE A 88 -12.50 -9.21 8.17
C ILE A 88 -13.22 -10.49 7.75
N ASN A 89 -12.80 -11.15 6.66
CA ASN A 89 -13.44 -12.35 6.13
C ASN A 89 -12.85 -13.66 6.69
N GLY A 90 -11.81 -13.56 7.51
CA GLY A 90 -11.19 -14.70 8.18
C GLY A 90 -11.95 -15.19 9.40
N PRO A 91 -11.33 -16.11 10.17
CA PRO A 91 -11.93 -16.65 11.40
C PRO A 91 -12.32 -15.56 12.39
N LYS A 92 -13.48 -15.73 13.04
CA LYS A 92 -13.98 -14.82 14.07
C LYS A 92 -13.56 -15.29 15.46
N ALA A 93 -13.34 -14.35 16.36
CA ALA A 93 -13.02 -14.64 17.73
C ALA A 93 -14.26 -15.21 18.45
N MET A 94 -14.17 -16.45 18.90
CA MET A 94 -15.23 -17.12 19.65
C MET A 94 -15.11 -16.90 21.16
N ASN A 95 -13.98 -16.40 21.63
CA ASN A 95 -13.70 -16.13 23.05
C ASN A 95 -12.63 -15.02 23.19
N ASP A 96 -12.46 -14.56 24.44
CA ASP A 96 -11.52 -13.50 24.79
C ASP A 96 -10.05 -13.84 24.44
N ALA A 97 -9.66 -15.09 24.66
CA ALA A 97 -8.29 -15.53 24.36
C ALA A 97 -7.99 -15.46 22.85
N ALA A 98 -8.93 -15.87 21.99
CA ALA A 98 -8.82 -15.76 20.54
C ALA A 98 -8.76 -14.29 20.09
N PHE A 99 -9.56 -13.41 20.67
CA PHE A 99 -9.50 -11.98 20.38
C PHE A 99 -8.15 -11.36 20.78
N LYS A 100 -7.65 -11.67 21.96
CA LYS A 100 -6.34 -11.23 22.45
C LYS A 100 -5.18 -11.76 21.60
N SER A 101 -5.31 -12.96 21.04
CA SER A 101 -4.32 -13.51 20.10
C SER A 101 -4.35 -12.87 18.72
N GLY A 102 -5.31 -11.98 18.45
CA GLY A 102 -5.43 -11.20 17.24
C GLY A 102 -6.43 -11.71 16.23
N THR A 103 -7.34 -12.62 16.61
CA THR A 103 -8.51 -12.98 15.81
C THR A 103 -9.52 -11.83 15.83
N VAL A 104 -10.31 -11.67 14.76
CA VAL A 104 -11.28 -10.58 14.62
C VAL A 104 -12.53 -10.83 15.45
N LEU A 105 -12.94 -9.82 16.21
CA LEU A 105 -14.28 -9.77 16.82
C LEU A 105 -15.20 -8.98 15.88
N ILE A 106 -16.36 -9.53 15.56
CA ILE A 106 -17.44 -8.80 14.87
C ILE A 106 -18.55 -8.50 15.90
N GLU A 107 -18.90 -7.25 16.02
CA GLU A 107 -19.95 -6.78 16.92
C GLU A 107 -20.58 -5.51 16.33
N ASP A 108 -21.91 -5.43 16.28
CA ASP A 108 -22.70 -4.28 15.80
C ASP A 108 -22.25 -3.73 14.44
N GLY A 109 -22.01 -4.62 13.46
CA GLY A 109 -21.58 -4.22 12.11
C GLY A 109 -20.15 -3.70 12.02
N LYS A 110 -19.37 -3.79 13.11
CA LYS A 110 -17.95 -3.40 13.15
C LYS A 110 -17.04 -4.60 13.38
N ALA A 111 -15.91 -4.58 12.71
CA ALA A 111 -14.81 -5.51 12.93
C ALA A 111 -13.77 -4.88 13.85
N TYR A 112 -13.40 -5.62 14.90
CA TYR A 112 -12.39 -5.20 15.87
C TYR A 112 -11.20 -6.15 15.84
N PHE A 113 -9.98 -5.65 15.75
CA PHE A 113 -8.76 -6.46 15.78
C PHE A 113 -7.59 -5.71 16.39
N LYS A 114 -6.64 -6.45 16.98
CA LYS A 114 -5.42 -5.87 17.54
C LYS A 114 -4.52 -5.34 16.44
N PHE A 115 -4.06 -4.09 16.60
CA PHE A 115 -3.21 -3.45 15.61
C PHE A 115 -1.81 -4.08 15.54
N ASP A 116 -1.16 -4.38 16.67
CA ASP A 116 0.12 -5.05 16.72
C ASP A 116 0.11 -6.39 15.96
N LYS A 117 -0.93 -7.21 16.18
CA LYS A 117 -1.10 -8.51 15.49
C LYS A 117 -1.45 -8.37 14.00
N PHE A 118 -2.09 -7.29 13.63
CA PHE A 118 -2.30 -6.93 12.23
C PHE A 118 -0.98 -6.51 11.58
N TYR A 119 -0.20 -5.67 12.24
CA TYR A 119 1.09 -5.22 11.77
C TYR A 119 2.10 -6.38 11.61
N ASP A 120 2.14 -7.32 12.55
CA ASP A 120 2.94 -8.54 12.43
C ASP A 120 2.63 -9.32 11.14
N LYS A 121 1.35 -9.43 10.77
CA LYS A 121 0.94 -10.07 9.49
C LYS A 121 1.38 -9.29 8.25
N LEU A 122 1.35 -7.97 8.31
CA LEU A 122 1.89 -7.13 7.24
C LEU A 122 3.39 -7.33 7.07
N ARG A 123 4.15 -7.36 8.17
CA ARG A 123 5.59 -7.60 8.15
C ARG A 123 5.94 -8.97 7.54
N ALA A 124 5.18 -9.99 7.86
CA ALA A 124 5.33 -11.32 7.24
C ALA A 124 5.11 -11.32 5.71
N LYS A 125 4.43 -10.29 5.18
CA LYS A 125 4.23 -10.05 3.73
C LYS A 125 5.21 -9.02 3.15
N ASN A 126 6.40 -8.87 3.73
CA ASN A 126 7.42 -7.90 3.29
C ASN A 126 6.95 -6.43 3.32
N TRP A 127 6.14 -6.06 4.31
CA TRP A 127 5.75 -4.69 4.54
C TRP A 127 6.93 -3.86 5.05
N LYS A 128 7.24 -2.74 4.38
CA LYS A 128 8.46 -1.94 4.64
C LYS A 128 8.22 -0.67 5.46
N HIS A 129 6.97 -0.32 5.73
CA HIS A 129 6.67 0.88 6.52
C HIS A 129 6.69 0.56 8.02
N SER A 130 7.05 1.56 8.84
CA SER A 130 6.97 1.46 10.31
C SER A 130 5.52 1.30 10.78
N GLU A 131 5.36 0.90 12.04
CA GLU A 131 4.06 0.75 12.68
C GLU A 131 3.29 2.07 12.68
N ASP A 132 3.92 3.17 13.09
CA ASP A 132 3.32 4.52 13.10
C ASP A 132 2.88 4.96 11.70
N LYS A 133 3.74 4.81 10.71
CA LYS A 133 3.41 5.15 9.31
C LYS A 133 2.25 4.29 8.80
N THR A 134 2.20 3.03 9.19
CA THR A 134 1.08 2.12 8.84
C THR A 134 -0.22 2.60 9.46
N GLY A 135 -0.21 3.00 10.74
CA GLY A 135 -1.36 3.57 11.42
C GLY A 135 -1.90 4.82 10.71
N VAL A 136 -1.00 5.75 10.36
CA VAL A 136 -1.37 6.96 9.59
C VAL A 136 -1.96 6.60 8.22
N MET A 137 -1.36 5.65 7.50
CA MET A 137 -1.90 5.19 6.20
C MET A 137 -3.28 4.56 6.34
N MET A 138 -3.51 3.76 7.37
CA MET A 138 -4.83 3.18 7.64
C MET A 138 -5.86 4.27 7.94
N SER A 139 -5.56 5.21 8.83
CA SER A 139 -6.46 6.33 9.16
C SER A 139 -6.83 7.13 7.91
N ASN A 140 -5.86 7.45 7.06
CA ASN A 140 -6.10 8.27 5.87
C ASN A 140 -6.90 7.52 4.78
N ASN A 141 -6.64 6.22 4.59
CA ASN A 141 -7.24 5.46 3.50
C ASN A 141 -8.64 4.88 3.84
N TYR A 142 -8.95 4.71 5.13
CA TYR A 142 -10.18 4.02 5.57
C TYR A 142 -11.03 4.85 6.54
N LYS A 143 -10.80 6.16 6.62
CA LYS A 143 -11.60 7.08 7.43
C LYS A 143 -13.09 7.02 7.05
N GLU A 144 -13.39 6.99 5.76
CA GLU A 144 -14.76 6.94 5.23
C GLU A 144 -15.45 5.60 5.55
N CYS A 145 -14.68 4.53 5.81
CA CYS A 145 -15.20 3.25 6.29
C CYS A 145 -15.36 3.22 7.82
N GLY A 146 -15.27 4.35 8.49
CA GLY A 146 -15.34 4.41 9.95
C GLY A 146 -14.19 3.69 10.65
N LEU A 147 -12.97 3.69 10.03
CA LEU A 147 -11.80 3.15 10.70
C LEU A 147 -11.37 4.08 11.84
N GLU A 148 -11.26 3.52 13.02
CA GLU A 148 -10.87 4.20 14.25
C GLU A 148 -9.83 3.36 15.02
N PHE A 149 -8.88 4.04 15.65
CA PHE A 149 -7.98 3.43 16.64
C PHE A 149 -8.59 3.63 18.02
N ILE A 150 -8.88 2.52 18.70
CA ILE A 150 -9.44 2.54 20.06
C ILE A 150 -8.38 2.06 21.04
N GLU A 151 -8.26 2.79 22.15
CA GLU A 151 -7.30 2.44 23.17
C GLU A 151 -7.51 1.02 23.70
N GLN A 152 -8.78 0.64 23.90
CA GLN A 152 -9.11 -0.67 24.44
C GLN A 152 -10.52 -1.14 24.05
N LYS A 153 -10.68 -2.46 23.87
CA LYS A 153 -11.98 -3.14 23.64
C LYS A 153 -12.08 -4.38 24.49
N ARG A 154 -13.23 -4.58 25.11
CA ARG A 154 -13.55 -5.82 25.86
C ARG A 154 -14.26 -6.80 24.96
N PHE A 155 -13.93 -8.08 25.10
CA PHE A 155 -14.68 -9.14 24.47
C PHE A 155 -16.03 -9.29 25.20
N PRO A 156 -17.18 -9.36 24.48
CA PRO A 156 -18.48 -9.54 25.10
C PRO A 156 -18.54 -10.86 25.87
N THR A 157 -19.06 -10.82 27.09
CA THR A 157 -19.28 -12.02 27.92
C THR A 157 -20.77 -12.21 28.17
N LYS A 158 -21.22 -13.47 28.10
CA LYS A 158 -22.58 -13.85 28.41
C LYS A 158 -22.83 -13.98 29.92
N GLU A 159 -21.77 -14.07 30.73
CA GLU A 159 -21.87 -14.23 32.17
C GLU A 159 -22.04 -12.89 32.88
N LYS A 160 -23.18 -12.71 33.55
CA LYS A 160 -23.42 -11.49 34.35
C LYS A 160 -22.36 -11.40 35.47
N GLY A 161 -21.75 -10.22 35.61
CA GLY A 161 -20.76 -9.93 36.65
C GLY A 161 -19.33 -10.35 36.35
N LYS A 162 -19.05 -11.06 35.24
CA LYS A 162 -17.67 -11.31 34.78
C LYS A 162 -17.28 -10.32 33.70
N TYR A 163 -16.17 -9.65 33.90
CA TYR A 163 -15.60 -8.71 32.94
C TYR A 163 -14.25 -9.23 32.44
N ASN A 164 -14.15 -9.43 31.13
CA ASN A 164 -12.89 -9.75 30.51
C ASN A 164 -11.93 -8.55 30.60
N THR A 165 -10.65 -8.82 30.80
CA THR A 165 -9.60 -7.78 30.74
C THR A 165 -9.62 -7.14 29.35
N PRO A 166 -9.60 -5.81 29.24
CA PRO A 166 -9.65 -5.15 27.94
C PRO A 166 -8.41 -5.46 27.11
N THR A 167 -8.62 -5.64 25.80
CA THR A 167 -7.54 -5.73 24.82
C THR A 167 -7.17 -4.32 24.38
N LYS A 168 -5.88 -4.00 24.43
CA LYS A 168 -5.36 -2.66 24.07
C LYS A 168 -4.98 -2.58 22.59
N ASN A 169 -4.84 -1.35 22.09
CA ASN A 169 -4.42 -1.04 20.71
C ASN A 169 -5.28 -1.75 19.67
N VAL A 170 -6.56 -1.47 19.69
CA VAL A 170 -7.56 -2.11 18.83
C VAL A 170 -7.94 -1.16 17.70
N VAL A 171 -8.03 -1.71 16.50
CA VAL A 171 -8.62 -1.05 15.35
C VAL A 171 -10.07 -1.49 15.22
N SER A 172 -10.99 -0.55 15.02
CA SER A 172 -12.36 -0.81 14.59
C SER A 172 -12.56 -0.33 13.16
N ILE A 173 -13.38 -1.03 12.39
CA ILE A 173 -13.76 -0.62 11.03
C ILE A 173 -15.17 -1.15 10.74
N SER A 174 -16.00 -0.33 10.04
CA SER A 174 -17.31 -0.77 9.58
C SER A 174 -17.17 -1.87 8.53
N THR A 175 -17.88 -2.99 8.68
CA THR A 175 -17.86 -4.08 7.72
C THR A 175 -18.56 -3.70 6.42
N GLU A 176 -19.68 -2.98 6.48
CA GLU A 176 -20.42 -2.49 5.31
C GLU A 176 -19.61 -1.45 4.53
N GLY A 177 -19.12 -0.41 5.18
CA GLY A 177 -18.33 0.64 4.51
C GLY A 177 -17.03 0.09 3.88
N PHE A 178 -16.49 -1.01 4.41
CA PHE A 178 -15.33 -1.67 3.83
C PHE A 178 -15.68 -2.45 2.55
N GLU A 179 -16.81 -3.12 2.51
CA GLU A 179 -17.30 -3.84 1.32
C GLU A 179 -17.65 -2.88 0.16
N GLU A 180 -18.18 -1.69 0.43
CA GLU A 180 -18.47 -0.67 -0.57
C GLU A 180 -17.22 -0.18 -1.32
N ILE A 181 -16.07 -0.07 -0.64
CA ILE A 181 -14.80 0.28 -1.30
C ILE A 181 -14.42 -0.76 -2.35
N LYS A 182 -14.64 -2.04 -2.08
CA LYS A 182 -14.37 -3.13 -3.04
C LYS A 182 -15.21 -3.00 -4.30
N ILE A 183 -16.48 -2.66 -4.15
CA ILE A 183 -17.41 -2.46 -5.27
C ILE A 183 -16.94 -1.30 -6.16
N ASN A 184 -16.56 -0.17 -5.57
CA ASN A 184 -16.07 0.99 -6.31
C ASN A 184 -14.77 0.72 -7.06
N HIS A 185 -13.84 -0.05 -6.48
CA HIS A 185 -12.61 -0.49 -7.17
C HIS A 185 -12.92 -1.44 -8.35
N THR A 186 -13.90 -2.31 -8.23
CA THR A 186 -14.32 -3.22 -9.30
C THR A 186 -15.01 -2.47 -10.43
N ILE A 187 -15.85 -1.49 -10.12
CA ILE A 187 -16.56 -0.66 -11.11
C ILE A 187 -15.57 0.22 -11.91
N LEU A 188 -14.54 0.76 -11.25
CA LEU A 188 -13.48 1.53 -11.93
C LEU A 188 -12.66 0.65 -12.89
N LYS A 189 -12.44 -0.63 -12.55
CA LYS A 189 -11.77 -1.57 -13.45
C LYS A 189 -12.59 -1.85 -14.73
N HIS A 190 -13.89 -1.99 -14.62
CA HIS A 190 -14.76 -2.21 -15.79
C HIS A 190 -14.95 -0.99 -16.70
N LYS A 191 -14.77 0.24 -16.17
CA LYS A 191 -14.85 1.45 -17.00
C LYS A 191 -13.59 1.75 -17.81
N THR A 192 -12.45 1.20 -17.42
CA THR A 192 -11.17 1.39 -18.15
C THR A 192 -10.98 0.40 -19.28
N ASP A 193 -11.74 -0.70 -19.31
CA ASP A 193 -11.67 -1.72 -20.37
C ASP A 193 -12.61 -1.42 -21.56
N ILE A 194 -13.31 -0.27 -21.57
CA ILE A 194 -14.30 0.09 -22.60
C ILE A 194 -13.90 1.39 -23.36
N MET A 195 -12.63 1.83 -23.29
CA MET A 195 -12.14 2.91 -24.15
C MET A 195 -10.95 2.46 -24.99
#